data_9238f92a8748261836468afe8f24400b
#
_entry.id   9238f92a8748261836468afe8f24400b
#
_cell.length_a   1.000
_cell.length_b   1.000
_cell.length_c   1.000
_cell.angle_alpha   90.00
_cell.angle_beta   90.00
_cell.angle_gamma   90.00
#
_symmetry.space_group_name_H-M   'P 1'
#
loop_
_entity.id
_entity.type
_entity.pdbx_description
1 polymer ?
#
loop_
_entity_poly.entity_id
_entity_poly.type
_entity_poly.pdbx_seq_one_letter_code
_entity_poly.pdbx_strand_id
1 'polypeptide(L)'
;MKTIMIIEDEYPISQVLKAYVKKANFQVEQVFSGEDALSKFKEIQPALVLLDIMLPGKNGWDILKEIREISSCPVIMLTALGDVNYRLDGLNSGADDYIAKPFNGDEVIARIQAVLRRTENTDESSLKRFGQLEINYDAHRVRLNNQEIELTPRDLSLLLFLSEHPNKTFTRDQLIEYVWGWEYDGSDRAVDLSIKRLRKALKDWPEAEGEIKTLRGLGYQFSVYTK
;
A
#
# COMPACT_ATOMS: atom_id res chain seq x y z
N MET A 1 13.26 19.38 -6.51
CA MET A 1 11.84 19.53 -6.88
C MET A 1 11.35 18.16 -7.26
N LYS A 2 10.18 17.70 -6.78
CA LYS A 2 9.67 16.35 -7.08
C LYS A 2 9.14 16.27 -8.50
N THR A 3 9.44 15.18 -9.20
CA THR A 3 8.96 14.90 -10.55
C THR A 3 7.75 13.97 -10.48
N ILE A 4 6.65 14.36 -11.12
CA ILE A 4 5.46 13.54 -11.34
C ILE A 4 5.51 13.04 -12.79
N MET A 5 5.43 11.74 -12.97
CA MET A 5 5.36 11.10 -14.28
C MET A 5 3.90 10.88 -14.65
N ILE A 6 3.49 11.33 -15.83
CA ILE A 6 2.14 11.16 -16.37
C ILE A 6 2.21 10.18 -17.52
N ILE A 7 1.53 9.05 -17.42
CA ILE A 7 1.43 8.03 -18.48
C ILE A 7 -0.03 8.05 -18.95
N GLU A 8 -0.26 8.73 -20.08
CA GLU A 8 -1.59 9.02 -20.64
C GLU A 8 -1.44 9.25 -22.15
N ASP A 9 -2.11 8.45 -22.97
CA ASP A 9 -2.01 8.53 -24.45
C ASP A 9 -2.85 9.66 -25.04
N GLU A 10 -3.94 10.05 -24.39
CA GLU A 10 -4.75 11.18 -24.83
C GLU A 10 -4.04 12.51 -24.56
N TYR A 11 -3.43 13.08 -25.61
CA TYR A 11 -2.66 14.33 -25.52
C TYR A 11 -3.41 15.48 -24.82
N PRO A 12 -4.73 15.75 -25.07
CA PRO A 12 -5.45 16.80 -24.36
C PRO A 12 -5.52 16.57 -22.85
N ILE A 13 -5.79 15.34 -22.41
CA ILE A 13 -5.87 14.97 -21.00
C ILE A 13 -4.50 15.14 -20.34
N SER A 14 -3.45 14.62 -20.98
CA SER A 14 -2.08 14.73 -20.50
C SER A 14 -1.64 16.19 -20.35
N GLN A 15 -2.03 17.11 -21.28
CA GLN A 15 -1.72 18.53 -21.18
C GLN A 15 -2.45 19.23 -20.03
N VAL A 16 -3.71 18.87 -19.79
CA VAL A 16 -4.49 19.38 -18.64
C VAL A 16 -3.83 18.97 -17.34
N LEU A 17 -3.50 17.67 -17.17
CA LEU A 17 -2.79 17.16 -16.01
C LEU A 17 -1.46 17.90 -15.78
N LYS A 18 -0.66 18.05 -16.85
CA LYS A 18 0.62 18.77 -16.79
C LYS A 18 0.46 20.20 -16.31
N ALA A 19 -0.58 20.91 -16.79
CA ALA A 19 -0.83 22.30 -16.40
C ALA A 19 -1.11 22.41 -14.88
N TYR A 20 -1.98 21.57 -14.35
CA TYR A 20 -2.30 21.54 -12.92
C TYR A 20 -1.10 21.12 -12.06
N VAL A 21 -0.39 20.06 -12.45
CA VAL A 21 0.77 19.56 -11.71
C VAL A 21 1.89 20.59 -11.67
N LYS A 22 2.17 21.29 -12.80
CA LYS A 22 3.14 22.40 -12.83
C LYS A 22 2.71 23.58 -11.97
N LYS A 23 1.41 23.95 -11.99
CA LYS A 23 0.86 25.02 -11.14
C LYS A 23 1.04 24.71 -9.66
N ALA A 24 1.06 23.43 -9.28
CA ALA A 24 1.31 22.98 -7.93
C ALA A 24 2.82 22.84 -7.57
N ASN A 25 3.71 23.41 -8.38
CA ASN A 25 5.17 23.42 -8.18
C ASN A 25 5.84 22.02 -8.24
N PHE A 26 5.32 21.11 -9.05
CA PHE A 26 5.99 19.85 -9.39
C PHE A 26 6.66 19.93 -10.77
N GLN A 27 7.71 19.13 -10.97
CA GLN A 27 8.20 18.82 -12.31
C GLN A 27 7.31 17.77 -12.95
N VAL A 28 7.20 17.77 -14.28
CA VAL A 28 6.34 16.86 -15.02
C VAL A 28 7.07 16.24 -16.18
N GLU A 29 7.03 14.92 -16.23
CA GLU A 29 7.42 14.13 -17.38
C GLU A 29 6.20 13.41 -17.94
N GLN A 30 6.03 13.48 -19.28
CA GLN A 30 4.88 12.89 -19.98
C GLN A 30 5.32 11.71 -20.83
N VAL A 31 4.59 10.62 -20.71
CA VAL A 31 4.77 9.41 -21.53
C VAL A 31 3.43 9.08 -22.16
N PHE A 32 3.43 8.91 -23.48
CA PHE A 32 2.19 8.71 -24.27
C PHE A 32 2.02 7.27 -24.74
N SER A 33 2.93 6.38 -24.38
CA SER A 33 2.92 4.97 -24.75
C SER A 33 3.16 4.09 -23.54
N GLY A 34 2.36 3.05 -23.38
CA GLY A 34 2.55 2.05 -22.33
C GLY A 34 3.85 1.25 -22.50
N GLU A 35 4.32 1.11 -23.73
CA GLU A 35 5.58 0.39 -24.04
C GLU A 35 6.81 1.12 -23.54
N ASP A 36 6.79 2.47 -23.56
CA ASP A 36 7.90 3.31 -23.09
C ASP A 36 7.88 3.55 -21.57
N ALA A 37 6.75 3.22 -20.92
CA ALA A 37 6.48 3.56 -19.53
C ALA A 37 7.59 3.09 -18.58
N LEU A 38 7.97 1.81 -18.63
CA LEU A 38 8.93 1.24 -17.69
C LEU A 38 10.37 1.74 -17.94
N SER A 39 10.74 1.93 -19.21
CA SER A 39 12.06 2.46 -19.55
C SER A 39 12.22 3.90 -19.05
N LYS A 40 11.21 4.73 -19.27
CA LYS A 40 11.14 6.11 -18.78
C LYS A 40 11.06 6.19 -17.27
N PHE A 41 10.30 5.30 -16.63
CA PHE A 41 10.23 5.22 -15.17
C PHE A 41 11.62 4.99 -14.54
N LYS A 42 12.42 4.07 -15.10
CA LYS A 42 13.77 3.79 -14.63
C LYS A 42 14.74 4.96 -14.85
N GLU A 43 14.60 5.68 -15.96
CA GLU A 43 15.42 6.86 -16.30
C GLU A 43 15.10 8.04 -15.37
N ILE A 44 13.80 8.32 -15.16
CA ILE A 44 13.31 9.53 -14.46
C ILE A 44 13.32 9.35 -12.95
N GLN A 45 13.06 8.14 -12.46
CA GLN A 45 12.85 7.84 -11.03
C GLN A 45 11.85 8.83 -10.38
N PRO A 46 10.60 8.87 -10.84
CA PRO A 46 9.63 9.86 -10.40
C PRO A 46 9.26 9.68 -8.92
N ALA A 47 8.81 10.78 -8.29
CA ALA A 47 8.29 10.73 -6.93
C ALA A 47 6.86 10.17 -6.86
N LEU A 48 6.10 10.21 -7.98
CA LEU A 48 4.76 9.65 -8.12
C LEU A 48 4.44 9.48 -9.61
N VAL A 49 3.64 8.46 -9.92
CA VAL A 49 3.12 8.19 -11.26
C VAL A 49 1.62 8.41 -11.30
N LEU A 50 1.12 9.17 -12.28
CA LEU A 50 -0.28 9.16 -12.72
C LEU A 50 -0.36 8.22 -13.92
N LEU A 51 -1.14 7.15 -13.84
CA LEU A 51 -1.16 6.08 -14.82
C LEU A 51 -2.57 5.81 -15.32
N ASP A 52 -2.80 6.01 -16.61
CA ASP A 52 -4.05 5.58 -17.24
C ASP A 52 -4.12 4.05 -17.32
N ILE A 53 -5.31 3.52 -17.06
CA ILE A 53 -5.61 2.10 -17.20
C ILE A 53 -5.69 1.73 -18.69
N MET A 54 -6.34 2.60 -19.49
CA MET A 54 -6.71 2.30 -20.88
C MET A 54 -5.66 2.81 -21.88
N LEU A 55 -4.45 2.28 -21.81
CA LEU A 55 -3.38 2.63 -22.74
C LEU A 55 -3.36 1.67 -23.95
N PRO A 56 -3.05 2.16 -25.15
CA PRO A 56 -2.87 1.31 -26.32
C PRO A 56 -1.62 0.44 -26.17
N GLY A 57 -1.68 -0.78 -26.65
CA GLY A 57 -0.58 -1.75 -26.62
C GLY A 57 -0.41 -2.42 -25.26
N LYS A 58 -0.09 -1.67 -24.22
CA LYS A 58 0.14 -2.21 -22.87
C LYS A 58 -0.80 -1.60 -21.85
N ASN A 59 -1.56 -2.45 -21.15
CA ASN A 59 -2.54 -2.04 -20.16
C ASN A 59 -1.86 -1.43 -18.92
N GLY A 60 -2.47 -0.40 -18.31
CA GLY A 60 -1.95 0.26 -17.11
C GLY A 60 -1.78 -0.68 -15.91
N TRP A 61 -2.58 -1.74 -15.79
CA TRP A 61 -2.41 -2.75 -14.74
C TRP A 61 -1.10 -3.55 -14.88
N ASP A 62 -0.72 -3.88 -16.12
CA ASP A 62 0.54 -4.59 -16.38
C ASP A 62 1.73 -3.68 -16.07
N ILE A 63 1.62 -2.40 -16.41
CA ILE A 63 2.65 -1.39 -16.09
C ILE A 63 2.78 -1.22 -14.58
N LEU A 64 1.66 -1.13 -13.85
CA LEU A 64 1.66 -1.05 -12.38
C LEU A 64 2.38 -2.25 -11.77
N LYS A 65 2.06 -3.46 -12.21
CA LYS A 65 2.70 -4.69 -11.73
C LYS A 65 4.22 -4.66 -11.95
N GLU A 66 4.68 -4.26 -13.13
CA GLU A 66 6.11 -4.15 -13.43
C GLU A 66 6.80 -3.07 -12.58
N ILE A 67 6.13 -1.92 -12.34
CA ILE A 67 6.66 -0.90 -11.42
C ILE A 67 6.80 -1.49 -10.02
N ARG A 68 5.82 -2.26 -9.54
CA ARG A 68 5.84 -2.87 -8.20
C ARG A 68 6.92 -3.94 -8.03
N GLU A 69 7.34 -4.61 -9.10
CA GLU A 69 8.46 -5.56 -9.07
C GLU A 69 9.81 -4.87 -8.80
N ILE A 70 9.94 -3.57 -9.12
CA ILE A 70 11.21 -2.85 -9.04
C ILE A 70 11.20 -1.63 -8.11
N SER A 71 10.02 -1.16 -7.67
CA SER A 71 9.90 0.09 -6.90
C SER A 71 8.63 0.15 -6.06
N SER A 72 8.73 0.84 -4.91
CA SER A 72 7.60 1.27 -4.09
C SER A 72 7.09 2.67 -4.45
N CYS A 73 7.49 3.24 -5.59
CA CYS A 73 7.05 4.55 -6.05
C CYS A 73 5.51 4.62 -6.08
N PRO A 74 4.88 5.64 -5.48
CA PRO A 74 3.44 5.76 -5.47
C PRO A 74 2.86 5.88 -6.88
N VAL A 75 1.75 5.17 -7.11
CA VAL A 75 1.02 5.18 -8.38
C VAL A 75 -0.45 5.49 -8.12
N ILE A 76 -0.96 6.53 -8.76
CA ILE A 76 -2.39 6.87 -8.81
C ILE A 76 -2.93 6.45 -10.17
N MET A 77 -3.94 5.57 -10.18
CA MET A 77 -4.55 5.11 -11.42
C MET A 77 -5.62 6.10 -11.91
N LEU A 78 -5.63 6.38 -13.20
CA LEU A 78 -6.70 7.15 -13.87
C LEU A 78 -7.69 6.16 -14.49
N THR A 79 -8.98 6.25 -14.14
CA THR A 79 -10.00 5.27 -14.53
C THR A 79 -11.18 5.93 -15.22
N ALA A 80 -11.87 5.23 -16.14
CA ALA A 80 -13.14 5.71 -16.69
C ALA A 80 -14.27 5.63 -15.64
N LEU A 81 -15.23 6.57 -15.71
CA LEU A 81 -16.41 6.58 -14.84
C LEU A 81 -17.28 5.35 -15.16
N GLY A 82 -17.44 4.42 -14.23
CA GLY A 82 -18.26 3.23 -14.38
C GLY A 82 -17.57 1.90 -14.05
N ASP A 83 -16.27 1.87 -13.99
CA ASP A 83 -15.50 0.68 -13.65
C ASP A 83 -15.41 0.43 -12.13
N VAL A 84 -16.56 0.42 -11.45
CA VAL A 84 -16.67 0.15 -10.01
C VAL A 84 -16.13 -1.25 -9.67
N ASN A 85 -16.21 -2.20 -10.60
CA ASN A 85 -15.68 -3.55 -10.44
C ASN A 85 -14.13 -3.56 -10.38
N TYR A 86 -13.45 -2.67 -11.09
CA TYR A 86 -12.00 -2.53 -11.01
C TYR A 86 -11.50 -1.91 -9.68
N ARG A 87 -12.37 -1.24 -8.91
CA ARG A 87 -12.02 -0.74 -7.57
C ARG A 87 -11.86 -1.87 -6.54
N LEU A 88 -12.61 -2.96 -6.68
CA LEU A 88 -12.52 -4.11 -5.77
C LEU A 88 -11.30 -4.99 -6.11
N ASP A 89 -11.01 -5.20 -7.40
CA ASP A 89 -9.79 -5.86 -7.85
C ASP A 89 -8.55 -4.97 -7.63
N GLY A 90 -8.73 -3.65 -7.69
CA GLY A 90 -7.70 -2.63 -7.54
C GLY A 90 -7.11 -2.52 -6.12
N LEU A 91 -7.85 -2.81 -5.05
CA LEU A 91 -7.32 -2.84 -3.68
C LEU A 91 -6.25 -3.94 -3.48
N ASN A 92 -6.27 -4.98 -4.34
CA ASN A 92 -5.25 -6.04 -4.35
C ASN A 92 -4.12 -5.79 -5.38
N SER A 93 -4.25 -4.79 -6.26
CA SER A 93 -3.29 -4.55 -7.36
C SER A 93 -2.08 -3.71 -6.98
N GLY A 94 -2.07 -3.11 -5.78
CA GLY A 94 -0.95 -2.32 -5.28
C GLY A 94 -0.93 -0.86 -5.75
N ALA A 95 -2.02 -0.30 -6.27
CA ALA A 95 -2.17 1.14 -6.51
C ALA A 95 -2.39 1.89 -5.19
N ASP A 96 -1.87 3.13 -5.09
CA ASP A 96 -1.97 3.95 -3.88
C ASP A 96 -3.24 4.79 -3.82
N ASP A 97 -3.83 5.14 -4.98
CA ASP A 97 -5.12 5.83 -5.10
C ASP A 97 -5.68 5.70 -6.53
N TYR A 98 -6.94 6.16 -6.72
CA TYR A 98 -7.67 6.12 -7.99
C TYR A 98 -8.36 7.47 -8.23
N ILE A 99 -8.34 7.93 -9.49
CA ILE A 99 -9.03 9.13 -9.95
C ILE A 99 -9.92 8.75 -11.14
N ALA A 100 -11.23 8.98 -11.01
CA ALA A 100 -12.16 8.73 -12.11
C ALA A 100 -12.15 9.87 -13.12
N LYS A 101 -12.11 9.55 -14.41
CA LYS A 101 -12.33 10.49 -15.52
C LYS A 101 -13.85 10.69 -15.75
N PRO A 102 -14.37 11.93 -15.96
CA PRO A 102 -13.66 13.19 -15.95
C PRO A 102 -13.32 13.67 -14.54
N PHE A 103 -12.14 14.24 -14.36
CA PHE A 103 -11.65 14.70 -13.07
C PHE A 103 -11.55 16.23 -12.99
N ASN A 104 -11.59 16.75 -11.78
CA ASN A 104 -11.24 18.13 -11.48
C ASN A 104 -9.73 18.21 -11.20
N GLY A 105 -9.03 19.18 -11.77
CA GLY A 105 -7.60 19.37 -11.57
C GLY A 105 -7.21 19.61 -10.11
N ASP A 106 -8.04 20.30 -9.33
CA ASP A 106 -7.78 20.52 -7.90
C ASP A 106 -7.90 19.22 -7.11
N GLU A 107 -8.80 18.29 -7.50
CA GLU A 107 -8.88 16.95 -6.93
C GLU A 107 -7.61 16.16 -7.21
N VAL A 108 -7.12 16.19 -8.46
CA VAL A 108 -5.87 15.52 -8.84
C VAL A 108 -4.71 15.98 -7.95
N ILE A 109 -4.57 17.31 -7.76
CA ILE A 109 -3.50 17.87 -6.93
C ILE A 109 -3.67 17.48 -5.46
N ALA A 110 -4.89 17.54 -4.92
CA ALA A 110 -5.15 17.14 -3.54
C ALA A 110 -4.76 15.66 -3.29
N ARG A 111 -5.06 14.77 -4.23
CA ARG A 111 -4.71 13.35 -4.15
C ARG A 111 -3.20 13.12 -4.29
N ILE A 112 -2.53 13.77 -5.25
CA ILE A 112 -1.07 13.74 -5.37
C ILE A 112 -0.41 14.15 -4.05
N GLN A 113 -0.84 15.27 -3.48
CA GLN A 113 -0.29 15.77 -2.21
C GLN A 113 -0.58 14.82 -1.05
N ALA A 114 -1.77 14.23 -0.99
CA ALA A 114 -2.14 13.28 0.05
C ALA A 114 -1.28 12.01 -0.03
N VAL A 115 -1.08 11.46 -1.23
CA VAL A 115 -0.25 10.28 -1.46
C VAL A 115 1.23 10.59 -1.17
N LEU A 116 1.76 11.70 -1.68
CA LEU A 116 3.15 12.11 -1.41
C LEU A 116 3.40 12.40 0.08
N ARG A 117 2.43 12.95 0.79
CA ARG A 117 2.54 13.18 2.23
C ARG A 117 2.61 11.85 2.99
N ARG A 118 1.88 10.83 2.57
CA ARG A 118 1.99 9.47 3.14
C ARG A 118 3.41 8.92 2.94
N THR A 119 4.00 9.11 1.76
CA THR A 119 5.38 8.66 1.46
C THR A 119 6.46 9.52 2.13
N GLU A 120 6.26 10.82 2.35
CA GLU A 120 7.20 11.70 3.07
C GLU A 120 7.17 11.49 4.59
N ASN A 121 6.01 11.21 5.13
CA ASN A 121 5.84 10.85 6.54
C ASN A 121 6.32 9.41 6.83
N THR A 122 6.90 8.72 5.84
CA THR A 122 7.33 7.32 5.92
C THR A 122 8.45 7.09 6.93
N ASP A 123 9.12 8.13 7.42
CA ASP A 123 10.18 7.94 8.43
C ASP A 123 9.69 8.05 9.89
N GLU A 124 8.58 8.73 10.20
CA GLU A 124 8.12 8.81 11.59
C GLU A 124 6.63 8.52 11.84
N SER A 125 5.71 8.84 10.92
CA SER A 125 4.26 8.69 11.20
C SER A 125 3.69 7.32 10.88
N SER A 126 4.29 6.59 9.93
CA SER A 126 3.92 5.20 9.62
C SER A 126 4.75 4.18 10.41
N LEU A 127 5.81 4.63 11.08
CA LEU A 127 6.61 3.80 11.97
C LEU A 127 6.00 3.80 13.37
N LYS A 128 5.33 2.72 13.73
CA LYS A 128 4.94 2.51 15.13
C LYS A 128 6.01 1.67 15.85
N ARG A 129 6.35 2.12 17.04
CA ARG A 129 7.26 1.42 17.94
C ARG A 129 6.49 0.86 19.12
N PHE A 130 6.68 -0.42 19.34
CA PHE A 130 6.15 -1.16 20.48
C PHE A 130 7.36 -1.70 21.29
N GLY A 131 8.02 -0.81 22.01
CA GLY A 131 9.32 -1.09 22.61
C GLY A 131 10.38 -1.39 21.54
N GLN A 132 10.93 -2.59 21.55
CA GLN A 132 11.95 -3.03 20.59
C GLN A 132 11.39 -3.49 19.24
N LEU A 133 10.06 -3.67 19.13
CA LEU A 133 9.38 -3.99 17.88
C LEU A 133 9.02 -2.72 17.13
N GLU A 134 9.52 -2.59 15.92
CA GLU A 134 9.23 -1.50 14.99
C GLU A 134 8.44 -2.03 13.79
N ILE A 135 7.33 -1.39 13.46
CA ILE A 135 6.48 -1.73 12.33
C ILE A 135 6.31 -0.50 11.46
N ASN A 136 6.81 -0.56 10.24
CA ASN A 136 6.58 0.45 9.22
C ASN A 136 5.43 -0.02 8.32
N TYR A 137 4.26 0.62 8.46
CA TYR A 137 3.02 0.22 7.78
C TYR A 137 3.06 0.50 6.28
N ASP A 138 3.71 1.59 5.86
CA ASP A 138 3.76 1.96 4.44
C ASP A 138 4.83 1.16 3.70
N ALA A 139 5.99 0.95 4.34
CA ALA A 139 7.05 0.14 3.76
C ALA A 139 6.80 -1.38 3.90
N HIS A 140 5.74 -1.79 4.61
CA HIS A 140 5.43 -3.19 4.94
C HIS A 140 6.64 -3.92 5.55
N ARG A 141 7.36 -3.24 6.46
CA ARG A 141 8.58 -3.75 7.11
C ARG A 141 8.41 -3.88 8.60
N VAL A 142 8.97 -4.95 9.13
CA VAL A 142 8.98 -5.24 10.56
C VAL A 142 10.43 -5.42 11.02
N ARG A 143 10.80 -4.74 12.10
CA ARG A 143 12.10 -4.88 12.73
C ARG A 143 11.95 -5.20 14.21
N LEU A 144 12.79 -6.06 14.71
CA LEU A 144 12.92 -6.35 16.13
C LEU A 144 14.40 -6.21 16.50
N ASN A 145 14.72 -5.42 17.53
CA ASN A 145 16.09 -5.12 17.92
C ASN A 145 16.95 -4.58 16.76
N ASN A 146 16.38 -3.70 15.92
CA ASN A 146 16.98 -3.16 14.68
C ASN A 146 17.28 -4.20 13.59
N GLN A 147 16.88 -5.46 13.75
CA GLN A 147 17.01 -6.50 12.72
C GLN A 147 15.69 -6.71 12.00
N GLU A 148 15.74 -6.77 10.67
CA GLU A 148 14.55 -7.00 9.85
C GLU A 148 14.06 -8.43 10.02
N ILE A 149 12.74 -8.58 10.20
CA ILE A 149 12.08 -9.89 10.32
C ILE A 149 11.42 -10.22 9.00
N GLU A 150 11.82 -11.33 8.41
CA GLU A 150 11.15 -11.86 7.22
C GLU A 150 9.85 -12.59 7.61
N LEU A 151 8.74 -12.11 7.05
CA LEU A 151 7.42 -12.69 7.20
C LEU A 151 6.85 -13.08 5.85
N THR A 152 6.01 -14.11 5.82
CA THR A 152 5.21 -14.35 4.61
C THR A 152 4.25 -13.19 4.38
N PRO A 153 3.83 -12.90 3.13
CA PRO A 153 2.91 -11.80 2.85
C PRO A 153 1.64 -11.86 3.72
N ARG A 154 1.10 -13.04 3.95
CA ARG A 154 -0.10 -13.24 4.76
C ARG A 154 0.14 -13.02 6.25
N ASP A 155 1.28 -13.47 6.78
CA ASP A 155 1.65 -13.25 8.18
C ASP A 155 1.93 -11.77 8.43
N LEU A 156 2.56 -11.07 7.47
CA LEU A 156 2.76 -9.63 7.51
C LEU A 156 1.41 -8.89 7.55
N SER A 157 0.49 -9.20 6.64
CA SER A 157 -0.85 -8.58 6.62
C SER A 157 -1.59 -8.77 7.95
N LEU A 158 -1.50 -9.97 8.55
CA LEU A 158 -2.09 -10.25 9.85
C LEU A 158 -1.45 -9.42 10.97
N LEU A 159 -0.12 -9.31 10.98
CA LEU A 159 0.59 -8.52 11.98
C LEU A 159 0.26 -7.03 11.85
N LEU A 160 0.26 -6.47 10.64
CA LEU A 160 -0.12 -5.09 10.38
C LEU A 160 -1.53 -4.81 10.90
N PHE A 161 -2.52 -5.63 10.50
CA PHE A 161 -3.90 -5.47 10.94
C PHE A 161 -4.05 -5.50 12.46
N LEU A 162 -3.44 -6.48 13.13
CA LEU A 162 -3.52 -6.62 14.58
C LEU A 162 -2.82 -5.46 15.32
N SER A 163 -1.68 -5.00 14.81
CA SER A 163 -0.89 -3.92 15.43
C SER A 163 -1.45 -2.51 15.16
N GLU A 164 -2.28 -2.34 14.12
CA GLU A 164 -3.09 -1.13 13.93
C GLU A 164 -4.15 -0.97 15.03
N HIS A 165 -4.57 -2.10 15.62
CA HIS A 165 -5.63 -2.16 16.63
C HIS A 165 -5.11 -2.76 17.94
N PRO A 166 -4.11 -2.14 18.60
CA PRO A 166 -3.50 -2.68 19.80
C PRO A 166 -4.55 -2.82 20.91
N ASN A 167 -4.43 -3.89 21.70
CA ASN A 167 -5.32 -4.21 22.82
C ASN A 167 -6.79 -4.49 22.44
N LYS A 168 -7.09 -4.62 21.13
CA LYS A 168 -8.41 -5.05 20.65
C LYS A 168 -8.38 -6.53 20.29
N THR A 169 -9.43 -7.25 20.69
CA THR A 169 -9.58 -8.68 20.40
C THR A 169 -10.37 -8.89 19.13
N PHE A 170 -9.91 -9.79 18.29
CA PHE A 170 -10.57 -10.20 17.05
C PHE A 170 -10.84 -11.70 17.06
N THR A 171 -12.04 -12.11 16.67
CA THR A 171 -12.37 -13.52 16.47
C THR A 171 -11.64 -14.06 15.24
N ARG A 172 -11.58 -15.41 15.09
CA ARG A 172 -11.01 -16.03 13.90
C ARG A 172 -11.74 -15.62 12.63
N ASP A 173 -13.07 -15.59 12.69
CA ASP A 173 -13.90 -15.21 11.53
C ASP A 173 -13.64 -13.76 11.10
N GLN A 174 -13.52 -12.83 12.04
CA GLN A 174 -13.15 -11.45 11.75
C GLN A 174 -11.75 -11.37 11.12
N LEU A 175 -10.78 -12.12 11.63
CA LEU A 175 -9.44 -12.13 11.06
C LEU A 175 -9.43 -12.74 9.66
N ILE A 176 -10.22 -13.80 9.41
CA ILE A 176 -10.41 -14.33 8.05
C ILE A 176 -10.98 -13.26 7.13
N GLU A 177 -12.07 -12.62 7.54
CA GLU A 177 -12.73 -11.59 6.74
C GLU A 177 -11.78 -10.43 6.39
N TYR A 178 -11.07 -9.88 7.37
CA TYR A 178 -10.22 -8.69 7.18
C TYR A 178 -8.87 -8.98 6.52
N VAL A 179 -8.30 -10.17 6.73
CA VAL A 179 -6.92 -10.47 6.28
C VAL A 179 -6.89 -11.45 5.11
N TRP A 180 -7.81 -12.41 5.05
CA TRP A 180 -7.91 -13.40 3.97
C TRP A 180 -8.91 -13.02 2.90
N GLY A 181 -9.92 -12.21 3.26
CA GLY A 181 -10.97 -11.74 2.35
C GLY A 181 -12.21 -12.65 2.30
N TRP A 182 -13.29 -12.12 1.76
CA TRP A 182 -14.61 -12.77 1.70
C TRP A 182 -14.65 -14.06 0.87
N GLU A 183 -13.76 -14.19 -0.11
CA GLU A 183 -13.69 -15.34 -1.00
C GLU A 183 -12.82 -16.48 -0.43
N TYR A 184 -12.32 -16.32 0.78
CA TYR A 184 -11.51 -17.35 1.40
C TYR A 184 -12.38 -18.52 1.89
N ASP A 185 -12.25 -19.68 1.21
CA ASP A 185 -12.98 -20.92 1.43
C ASP A 185 -12.22 -21.94 2.31
N GLY A 186 -11.07 -21.50 2.85
CA GLY A 186 -10.25 -22.31 3.73
C GLY A 186 -10.70 -22.31 5.19
N SER A 187 -10.06 -23.19 5.98
CA SER A 187 -10.36 -23.32 7.40
C SER A 187 -9.82 -22.12 8.22
N ASP A 188 -10.53 -21.75 9.29
CA ASP A 188 -10.11 -20.82 10.35
C ASP A 188 -8.78 -21.19 11.03
N ARG A 189 -8.35 -22.46 10.89
CA ARG A 189 -7.02 -22.94 11.32
C ARG A 189 -5.87 -22.21 10.61
N ALA A 190 -6.12 -21.56 9.45
CA ALA A 190 -5.13 -20.72 8.79
C ALA A 190 -4.69 -19.56 9.68
N VAL A 191 -5.61 -18.97 10.44
CA VAL A 191 -5.30 -17.94 11.44
C VAL A 191 -4.39 -18.48 12.51
N ASP A 192 -4.71 -19.64 13.08
CA ASP A 192 -3.91 -20.26 14.16
C ASP A 192 -2.47 -20.55 13.70
N LEU A 193 -2.30 -21.02 12.45
CA LEU A 193 -1.00 -21.24 11.85
C LEU A 193 -0.20 -19.94 11.67
N SER A 194 -0.83 -18.89 11.18
CA SER A 194 -0.22 -17.56 11.04
C SER A 194 0.19 -16.99 12.40
N ILE A 195 -0.68 -17.04 13.40
CA ILE A 195 -0.36 -16.65 14.78
C ILE A 195 0.84 -17.44 15.34
N LYS A 196 0.89 -18.74 15.10
CA LYS A 196 2.03 -19.56 15.53
C LYS A 196 3.34 -19.13 14.87
N ARG A 197 3.32 -18.83 13.55
CA ARG A 197 4.49 -18.32 12.82
C ARG A 197 4.91 -16.94 13.31
N LEU A 198 3.95 -16.04 13.52
CA LEU A 198 4.22 -14.70 14.06
C LEU A 198 4.84 -14.76 15.45
N ARG A 199 4.31 -15.57 16.36
CA ARG A 199 4.92 -15.76 17.68
C ARG A 199 6.33 -16.31 17.62
N LYS A 200 6.60 -17.20 16.65
CA LYS A 200 7.95 -17.73 16.43
C LYS A 200 8.88 -16.62 15.90
N ALA A 201 8.42 -15.80 14.98
CA ALA A 201 9.20 -14.69 14.43
C ALA A 201 9.48 -13.60 15.46
N LEU A 202 8.51 -13.33 16.34
CA LEU A 202 8.58 -12.33 17.42
C LEU A 202 9.06 -12.90 18.77
N LYS A 203 9.66 -14.08 18.80
CA LYS A 203 10.06 -14.78 20.05
C LYS A 203 10.99 -13.96 20.95
N ASP A 204 11.79 -13.07 20.35
CA ASP A 204 12.75 -12.23 21.05
C ASP A 204 12.17 -10.83 21.39
N TRP A 205 10.88 -10.60 21.14
CA TRP A 205 10.17 -9.41 21.59
C TRP A 205 9.87 -9.55 23.09
N PRO A 206 10.35 -8.61 23.94
CA PRO A 206 10.18 -8.75 25.38
C PRO A 206 8.70 -8.81 25.79
N GLU A 207 8.33 -9.81 26.57
CA GLU A 207 6.96 -9.98 27.10
C GLU A 207 6.49 -8.77 27.92
N ALA A 208 7.43 -8.02 28.51
CA ALA A 208 7.12 -6.79 29.24
C ALA A 208 6.68 -5.64 28.31
N GLU A 209 6.96 -5.71 27.01
CA GLU A 209 6.59 -4.69 26.02
C GLU A 209 5.28 -5.06 25.31
N GLY A 210 5.07 -6.35 25.05
CA GLY A 210 3.85 -6.86 24.42
C GLY A 210 3.93 -8.31 24.00
N GLU A 211 2.80 -8.81 23.51
CA GLU A 211 2.67 -10.19 23.00
C GLU A 211 1.48 -10.31 22.03
N ILE A 212 1.46 -11.37 21.22
CA ILE A 212 0.24 -11.79 20.54
C ILE A 212 -0.51 -12.77 21.47
N LYS A 213 -1.52 -12.27 22.16
CA LYS A 213 -2.27 -13.01 23.18
C LYS A 213 -3.39 -13.84 22.57
N THR A 214 -3.63 -15.04 23.13
CA THR A 214 -4.82 -15.83 22.87
C THR A 214 -5.82 -15.63 24.02
N LEU A 215 -7.00 -15.13 23.69
CA LEU A 215 -8.13 -15.06 24.62
C LEU A 215 -9.05 -16.26 24.32
N ARG A 216 -9.01 -17.27 25.19
CA ARG A 216 -9.73 -18.54 24.99
C ARG A 216 -11.22 -18.27 24.76
N GLY A 217 -11.77 -18.82 23.67
CA GLY A 217 -13.17 -18.62 23.27
C GLY A 217 -13.48 -17.28 22.60
N LEU A 218 -12.54 -16.31 22.60
CA LEU A 218 -12.74 -14.96 22.04
C LEU A 218 -11.90 -14.69 20.80
N GLY A 219 -10.67 -15.22 20.74
CA GLY A 219 -9.78 -14.99 19.58
C GLY A 219 -8.38 -14.52 19.94
N TYR A 220 -7.84 -13.59 19.15
CA TYR A 220 -6.48 -13.10 19.25
C TYR A 220 -6.41 -11.59 19.45
N GLN A 221 -5.37 -11.13 20.12
CA GLN A 221 -5.12 -9.73 20.43
C GLN A 221 -3.61 -9.45 20.32
N PHE A 222 -3.25 -8.33 19.71
CA PHE A 222 -1.93 -7.75 19.83
C PHE A 222 -1.91 -6.88 21.09
N SER A 223 -1.39 -7.43 22.16
CA SER A 223 -1.35 -6.77 23.48
C SER A 223 -0.07 -5.96 23.60
N VAL A 224 -0.19 -4.69 23.98
CA VAL A 224 0.93 -3.78 24.22
C VAL A 224 0.84 -3.29 25.65
N TYR A 225 1.95 -3.37 26.37
CA TYR A 225 2.08 -2.96 27.74
C TYR A 225 2.87 -1.64 27.79
N THR A 226 2.17 -0.53 27.59
CA THR A 226 2.78 0.80 27.71
C THR A 226 3.13 1.08 29.18
N LYS A 227 4.37 1.46 29.42
CA LYS A 227 4.73 2.18 30.64
C LYS A 227 4.48 3.66 30.47
#